data_ab38e9068f0e0358972b0df8a315095e
#
_entry.id   ab38e9068f0e0358972b0df8a315095e
#
_cell.length_a   1.000
_cell.length_b   1.000
_cell.length_c   1.000
_cell.angle_alpha   90.00
_cell.angle_beta   90.00
_cell.angle_gamma   90.00
#
_symmetry.space_group_name_H-M   'P 1'
#
loop_
_entity.id
_entity.type
_entity.pdbx_description
1 polymer ?
#
loop_
_entity_poly.entity_id
_entity_poly.type
_entity_poly.pdbx_seq_one_letter_code
_entity_poly.pdbx_strand_id
1 'polypeptide(L)'
;MFEKYIEYGLHDTNVNDIIIGENGLIFSFCNGVYILDDTGKETCLSKHCKMNIFVEDFDSNRLFENCTLYKCYKKCFSEVDLSEIKDLLQKNHFVIDLDFYSPFAKAISLQGHIGKYMSEIRVTEIKNIEFEI
;
A
#
# COMPACT_ATOMS: atom_id res chain seq x y z
N MET A 1 -5.66 -17.41 3.45
CA MET A 1 -5.26 -17.19 4.85
C MET A 1 -4.76 -15.77 5.02
N PHE A 2 -5.09 -15.13 6.13
CA PHE A 2 -4.70 -13.75 6.43
C PHE A 2 -3.60 -13.74 7.50
N GLU A 3 -2.53 -13.01 7.23
CA GLU A 3 -1.39 -12.85 8.11
C GLU A 3 -1.24 -11.37 8.50
N LYS A 4 -0.58 -11.12 9.63
CA LYS A 4 -0.41 -9.76 10.14
C LYS A 4 0.71 -9.02 9.43
N TYR A 5 0.60 -7.70 9.35
CA TYR A 5 1.58 -6.83 8.69
C TYR A 5 3.02 -7.05 9.15
N ILE A 6 3.25 -7.22 10.45
CA ILE A 6 4.60 -7.34 11.01
C ILE A 6 5.36 -8.59 10.56
N GLU A 7 4.68 -9.53 9.92
CA GLU A 7 5.29 -10.77 9.41
C GLU A 7 5.83 -10.63 8.00
N TYR A 8 5.62 -9.47 7.37
CA TYR A 8 5.96 -9.25 5.97
C TYR A 8 6.70 -7.93 5.77
N GLY A 9 7.63 -7.94 4.81
CA GLY A 9 8.37 -6.75 4.38
C GLY A 9 7.90 -6.29 3.03
N LEU A 10 7.67 -4.98 2.90
CA LEU A 10 7.14 -4.37 1.67
C LEU A 10 8.20 -3.69 0.83
N HIS A 11 9.41 -3.48 1.36
CA HIS A 11 10.49 -2.81 0.63
C HIS A 11 10.83 -3.56 -0.66
N ASP A 12 10.95 -2.83 -1.75
CA ASP A 12 11.23 -3.37 -3.09
C ASP A 12 10.14 -4.31 -3.63
N THR A 13 8.93 -4.22 -3.11
CA THR A 13 7.80 -4.97 -3.65
C THR A 13 7.00 -4.15 -4.65
N ASN A 14 6.21 -4.84 -5.46
CA ASN A 14 5.53 -4.24 -6.61
C ASN A 14 4.01 -4.33 -6.45
N VAL A 15 3.37 -3.16 -6.30
CA VAL A 15 1.92 -3.06 -6.30
C VAL A 15 1.45 -2.88 -7.74
N ASN A 16 0.64 -3.80 -8.23
CA ASN A 16 0.10 -3.72 -9.59
C ASN A 16 -1.34 -3.21 -9.65
N ASP A 17 -2.05 -3.21 -8.52
CA ASP A 17 -3.40 -2.67 -8.46
C ASP A 17 -3.77 -2.28 -7.03
N ILE A 18 -4.68 -1.31 -6.93
CA ILE A 18 -5.26 -0.85 -5.67
C ILE A 18 -6.76 -0.82 -5.86
N ILE A 19 -7.47 -1.59 -5.04
CA ILE A 19 -8.91 -1.77 -5.17
C ILE A 19 -9.59 -1.19 -3.93
N ILE A 20 -10.69 -0.47 -4.14
CA ILE A 20 -11.54 -0.04 -3.04
C ILE A 20 -12.42 -1.24 -2.66
N GLY A 21 -12.18 -1.77 -1.47
CA GLY A 21 -12.99 -2.86 -0.92
C GLY A 21 -14.16 -2.34 -0.12
N GLU A 22 -14.89 -3.25 0.49
CA GLU A 22 -16.06 -2.93 1.32
C GLU A 22 -15.66 -2.23 2.62
N ASN A 23 -14.52 -2.63 3.20
CA ASN A 23 -14.08 -2.17 4.51
C ASN A 23 -12.74 -1.40 4.48
N GLY A 24 -12.26 -1.07 3.32
CA GLY A 24 -10.97 -0.36 3.18
C GLY A 24 -10.36 -0.55 1.81
N LEU A 25 -9.04 -0.62 1.77
CA LEU A 25 -8.28 -0.73 0.53
C LEU A 25 -7.60 -2.08 0.42
N ILE A 26 -7.52 -2.58 -0.81
CA ILE A 26 -6.84 -3.83 -1.14
C ILE A 26 -5.70 -3.53 -2.11
N PHE A 27 -4.48 -3.82 -1.68
CA PHE A 27 -3.28 -3.67 -2.50
C PHE A 27 -2.89 -5.03 -3.06
N SER A 28 -2.77 -5.13 -4.37
CA SER A 28 -2.37 -6.37 -5.06
C SER A 28 -0.88 -6.32 -5.35
N PHE A 29 -0.14 -7.33 -4.88
CA PHE A 29 1.29 -7.47 -5.08
C PHE A 29 1.55 -8.61 -6.07
N CYS A 30 1.83 -8.27 -7.32
CA CYS A 30 1.97 -9.26 -8.40
C CYS A 30 3.13 -10.24 -8.18
N ASN A 31 4.19 -9.78 -7.52
CA ASN A 31 5.37 -10.61 -7.22
C ASN A 31 5.45 -10.99 -5.74
N GLY A 32 4.39 -10.71 -4.97
CA GLY A 32 4.35 -11.03 -3.55
C GLY A 32 5.08 -10.03 -2.66
N VAL A 33 5.22 -10.40 -1.41
CA VAL A 33 5.90 -9.61 -0.37
C VAL A 33 6.96 -10.49 0.29
N TYR A 34 7.95 -9.86 0.94
CA TYR A 34 8.98 -10.61 1.65
C TYR A 34 8.44 -11.20 2.94
N ILE A 35 8.74 -12.48 3.16
CA ILE A 35 8.40 -13.15 4.41
C ILE A 35 9.54 -12.89 5.39
N LEU A 36 9.20 -12.40 6.57
CA LEU A 36 10.18 -12.08 7.62
C LEU A 36 10.33 -13.25 8.57
N ASP A 37 11.56 -13.47 9.06
CA ASP A 37 11.82 -14.45 10.12
C ASP A 37 11.53 -13.85 11.50
N ASP A 38 11.78 -14.61 12.56
CA ASP A 38 11.52 -14.20 13.94
C ASP A 38 12.33 -12.96 14.35
N THR A 39 13.43 -12.66 13.65
CA THR A 39 14.26 -11.49 13.92
C THR A 39 13.89 -10.29 13.05
N GLY A 40 12.90 -10.43 12.18
CA GLY A 40 12.48 -9.38 11.24
C GLY A 40 13.32 -9.32 9.97
N LYS A 41 14.13 -10.34 9.72
CA LYS A 41 14.97 -10.40 8.51
C LYS A 41 14.21 -11.02 7.35
N GLU A 42 14.38 -10.46 6.15
CA GLU A 42 13.78 -10.98 4.94
C GLU A 42 14.36 -12.35 4.56
N THR A 43 13.48 -13.31 4.27
CA THR A 43 13.90 -14.66 3.87
C THR A 43 13.65 -14.94 2.40
N CYS A 44 12.40 -14.77 1.94
CA CYS A 44 12.03 -15.04 0.55
C CYS A 44 10.78 -14.24 0.19
N LEU A 45 10.51 -14.13 -1.11
CA LEU A 45 9.25 -13.55 -1.57
C LEU A 45 8.13 -14.58 -1.47
N SER A 46 6.94 -14.12 -1.08
CA SER A 46 5.73 -14.91 -1.20
C SER A 46 5.34 -15.01 -2.68
N LYS A 47 4.31 -15.78 -2.96
CA LYS A 47 3.66 -15.72 -4.26
C LYS A 47 2.81 -14.45 -4.34
N HIS A 48 2.16 -14.23 -5.48
CA HIS A 48 1.16 -13.19 -5.61
C HIS A 48 0.26 -13.15 -4.36
N CYS A 49 0.09 -11.96 -3.79
CA CYS A 49 -0.73 -11.81 -2.59
C CYS A 49 -1.46 -10.47 -2.58
N LYS A 50 -2.37 -10.33 -1.63
CA LYS A 50 -3.11 -9.09 -1.40
C LYS A 50 -2.90 -8.63 0.03
N MET A 51 -2.76 -7.32 0.20
CA MET A 51 -2.74 -6.67 1.51
C MET A 51 -4.06 -5.94 1.69
N ASN A 52 -4.82 -6.32 2.71
CA ASN A 52 -6.10 -5.70 3.04
C ASN A 52 -5.88 -4.72 4.18
N ILE A 53 -6.13 -3.44 3.92
CA ILE A 53 -6.11 -2.40 4.94
C ILE A 53 -7.54 -2.10 5.32
N PHE A 54 -7.94 -2.51 6.53
CA PHE A 54 -9.27 -2.27 7.06
C PHE A 54 -9.30 -0.93 7.78
N VAL A 55 -10.25 -0.08 7.40
CA VAL A 55 -10.37 1.29 7.91
C VAL A 55 -11.65 1.41 8.74
N GLU A 56 -11.56 2.07 9.90
CA GLU A 56 -12.73 2.30 10.76
C GLU A 56 -13.73 3.23 10.07
N ASP A 57 -15.02 2.89 10.12
CA ASP A 57 -16.11 3.65 9.53
C ASP A 57 -15.87 3.99 8.05
N PHE A 58 -15.31 3.03 7.31
CA PHE A 58 -14.92 3.25 5.93
C PHE A 58 -16.12 3.52 5.03
N ASP A 59 -16.03 4.61 4.26
CA ASP A 59 -17.01 4.97 3.23
C ASP A 59 -16.28 5.18 1.91
N SER A 60 -16.54 4.30 0.95
CA SER A 60 -15.89 4.34 -0.37
C SER A 60 -16.19 5.63 -1.14
N ASN A 61 -17.30 6.30 -0.83
CA ASN A 61 -17.66 7.58 -1.45
C ASN A 61 -16.91 8.77 -0.83
N ARG A 62 -16.23 8.55 0.27
CA ARG A 62 -15.50 9.57 1.02
C ARG A 62 -14.07 9.12 1.28
N LEU A 63 -13.45 8.52 0.28
CA LEU A 63 -12.11 7.96 0.37
C LEU A 63 -11.08 8.99 0.84
N PHE A 64 -11.23 10.24 0.42
CA PHE A 64 -10.32 11.32 0.77
C PHE A 64 -10.19 11.57 2.28
N GLU A 65 -11.15 11.13 3.08
CA GLU A 65 -11.09 11.27 4.54
C GLU A 65 -10.05 10.37 5.18
N ASN A 66 -9.76 9.22 4.55
CA ASN A 66 -8.88 8.18 5.11
C ASN A 66 -7.68 7.86 4.22
N CYS A 67 -7.69 8.30 2.98
CA CYS A 67 -6.64 7.99 2.02
C CYS A 67 -6.19 9.24 1.30
N THR A 68 -4.90 9.52 1.38
CA THR A 68 -4.29 10.64 0.67
C THR A 68 -3.22 10.10 -0.26
N LEU A 69 -3.27 10.54 -1.51
CA LEU A 69 -2.39 10.06 -2.57
C LEU A 69 -1.62 11.26 -3.14
N TYR A 70 -0.31 11.10 -3.24
CA TYR A 70 0.57 12.14 -3.78
C TYR A 70 1.37 11.62 -4.95
N LYS A 71 1.58 12.49 -5.92
CA LYS A 71 2.44 12.24 -7.08
C LYS A 71 3.41 13.41 -7.20
N CYS A 72 4.68 13.10 -7.43
CA CYS A 72 5.72 14.10 -7.64
C CYS A 72 6.47 13.79 -8.94
N TYR A 73 6.57 14.79 -9.80
CA TYR A 73 7.43 14.76 -10.97
C TYR A 73 8.44 15.89 -10.87
N LYS A 74 9.72 15.53 -10.83
CA LYS A 74 10.82 16.45 -10.54
C LYS A 74 10.64 17.05 -9.13
N LYS A 75 10.32 18.34 -9.00
CA LYS A 75 10.14 19.00 -7.70
C LYS A 75 8.70 19.42 -7.44
N CYS A 76 7.76 18.94 -8.27
CA CYS A 76 6.35 19.30 -8.16
C CYS A 76 5.56 18.18 -7.47
N PHE A 77 5.10 18.43 -6.26
CA PHE A 77 4.18 17.56 -5.54
C PHE A 77 2.75 17.95 -5.83
N SER A 78 1.91 16.95 -6.09
CA SER A 78 0.48 17.15 -6.29
C SER A 78 -0.29 16.07 -5.54
N GLU A 79 -1.33 16.47 -4.83
CA GLU A 79 -2.32 15.53 -4.33
C GLU A 79 -3.20 15.10 -5.48
N VAL A 80 -3.40 13.78 -5.62
CA VAL A 80 -4.15 13.20 -6.73
C VAL A 80 -5.21 12.25 -6.21
N ASP A 81 -6.18 11.91 -7.06
CA ASP A 81 -7.19 10.92 -6.71
C ASP A 81 -6.74 9.49 -7.10
N LEU A 82 -7.48 8.51 -6.62
CA LEU A 82 -7.14 7.11 -6.88
C LEU A 82 -7.19 6.77 -8.36
N SER A 83 -8.10 7.37 -9.13
CA SER A 83 -8.22 7.09 -10.56
C SER A 83 -6.95 7.46 -11.30
N GLU A 84 -6.31 8.55 -10.93
CA GLU A 84 -5.04 8.97 -11.53
C GLU A 84 -3.92 7.99 -11.22
N ILE A 85 -3.84 7.50 -9.98
CA ILE A 85 -2.87 6.48 -9.60
C ILE A 85 -3.15 5.17 -10.35
N LYS A 86 -4.40 4.76 -10.47
CA LYS A 86 -4.77 3.54 -11.21
C LYS A 86 -4.40 3.64 -12.69
N ASP A 87 -4.52 4.81 -13.30
CA ASP A 87 -4.09 5.03 -14.69
C ASP A 87 -2.57 4.81 -14.82
N LEU A 88 -1.79 5.28 -13.86
CA LEU A 88 -0.35 5.05 -13.84
C LEU A 88 -0.02 3.56 -13.67
N LEU A 89 -0.78 2.85 -12.84
CA LEU A 89 -0.55 1.43 -12.56
C LEU A 89 -0.82 0.54 -13.78
N GLN A 90 -1.53 1.02 -14.78
CA GLN A 90 -1.72 0.27 -16.02
C GLN A 90 -0.45 0.13 -16.84
N LYS A 91 0.52 1.02 -16.64
CA LYS A 91 1.78 1.03 -17.40
C LYS A 91 2.98 0.62 -16.56
N ASN A 92 2.99 0.93 -15.28
CA ASN A 92 4.10 0.67 -14.37
C ASN A 92 3.56 0.24 -13.02
N HIS A 93 4.29 -0.60 -12.32
CA HIS A 93 3.96 -0.94 -10.94
C HIS A 93 4.37 0.19 -10.00
N PHE A 94 3.69 0.28 -8.87
CA PHE A 94 4.14 1.08 -7.75
C PHE A 94 5.18 0.25 -6.99
N VAL A 95 6.44 0.66 -7.08
CA VAL A 95 7.53 0.01 -6.36
C VAL A 95 7.71 0.72 -5.03
N ILE A 96 7.54 -0.02 -3.94
CA ILE A 96 7.65 0.55 -2.59
C ILE A 96 9.12 0.65 -2.19
N ASP A 97 9.59 1.86 -1.94
CA ASP A 97 10.95 2.11 -1.47
C ASP A 97 11.00 2.19 0.05
N LEU A 98 9.94 2.70 0.67
CA LEU A 98 9.85 2.88 2.12
C LEU A 98 8.41 2.71 2.56
N ASP A 99 8.22 1.93 3.61
CA ASP A 99 6.92 1.78 4.25
C ASP A 99 7.04 2.09 5.74
N PHE A 100 6.02 2.75 6.26
CA PHE A 100 5.95 3.09 7.67
C PHE A 100 4.55 2.86 8.19
N TYR A 101 4.40 1.94 9.13
CA TYR A 101 3.14 1.67 9.80
C TYR A 101 3.26 1.97 11.28
N SER A 102 2.39 2.84 11.79
CA SER A 102 2.27 3.13 13.21
C SER A 102 0.96 2.57 13.75
N PRO A 103 1.01 1.47 14.51
CA PRO A 103 -0.21 0.97 15.16
C PRO A 103 -0.78 1.96 16.16
N PHE A 104 0.09 2.77 16.77
CA PHE A 104 -0.31 3.80 17.72
C PHE A 104 -1.10 4.92 17.05
N ALA A 105 -0.60 5.42 15.91
CA ALA A 105 -1.26 6.46 15.13
C ALA A 105 -2.36 5.90 14.23
N LYS A 106 -2.46 4.58 14.09
CA LYS A 106 -3.39 3.89 13.21
C LYS A 106 -3.26 4.37 11.76
N ALA A 107 -2.03 4.51 11.29
CA ALA A 107 -1.75 5.04 9.97
C ALA A 107 -0.59 4.32 9.30
N ILE A 108 -0.65 4.24 7.98
CA ILE A 108 0.45 3.71 7.16
C ILE A 108 0.80 4.73 6.08
N SER A 109 2.10 4.81 5.78
CA SER A 109 2.61 5.58 4.64
C SER A 109 3.43 4.63 3.78
N LEU A 110 3.09 4.57 2.50
CA LEU A 110 3.83 3.81 1.49
C LEU A 110 4.44 4.82 0.53
N GLN A 111 5.76 4.82 0.43
CA GLN A 111 6.49 5.74 -0.44
C GLN A 111 7.29 4.96 -1.46
N GLY A 112 7.29 5.43 -2.69
CA GLY A 112 8.01 4.77 -3.76
C GLY A 112 7.85 5.51 -5.07
N HIS A 113 7.83 4.75 -6.16
CA HIS A 113 7.70 5.36 -7.49
C HIS A 113 6.85 4.51 -8.42
N ILE A 114 6.18 5.17 -9.33
CA ILE A 114 5.43 4.57 -10.42
C ILE A 114 6.05 5.13 -11.71
N GLY A 115 6.92 4.33 -12.35
CA GLY A 115 7.70 4.82 -13.49
C GLY A 115 8.56 6.00 -13.06
N LYS A 116 8.40 7.15 -13.72
CA LYS A 116 9.17 8.37 -13.44
C LYS A 116 8.61 9.21 -12.29
N TYR A 117 7.43 8.85 -11.77
CA TYR A 117 6.79 9.63 -10.71
C TYR A 117 7.09 9.05 -9.35
N MET A 118 7.55 9.90 -8.43
CA MET A 118 7.56 9.54 -7.02
C MET A 118 6.12 9.60 -6.51
N SER A 119 5.75 8.66 -5.66
CA SER A 119 4.38 8.57 -5.16
C SER A 119 4.36 8.23 -3.69
N GLU A 120 3.36 8.73 -3.01
CA GLU A 120 3.12 8.41 -1.61
C GLU A 120 1.63 8.12 -1.42
N ILE A 121 1.34 7.05 -0.69
CA ILE A 121 -0.02 6.66 -0.34
C ILE A 121 -0.09 6.61 1.17
N ARG A 122 -0.96 7.42 1.76
CA ARG A 122 -1.20 7.43 3.20
C ARG A 122 -2.61 6.97 3.49
N VAL A 123 -2.75 6.06 4.44
CA VAL A 123 -4.06 5.60 4.91
C VAL A 123 -4.11 5.80 6.41
N THR A 124 -5.21 6.37 6.89
CA THR A 124 -5.43 6.69 8.31
C THR A 124 -6.65 5.95 8.84
N GLU A 125 -6.87 6.02 10.14
CA GLU A 125 -7.98 5.36 10.83
C GLU A 125 -7.97 3.84 10.58
N ILE A 126 -6.79 3.25 10.55
CA ILE A 126 -6.62 1.83 10.26
C ILE A 126 -7.08 1.01 11.46
N LYS A 127 -8.01 0.09 11.19
CA LYS A 127 -8.47 -0.88 12.16
C LYS A 127 -7.56 -2.10 12.21
N ASN A 128 -7.12 -2.57 11.05
CA ASN A 128 -6.28 -3.76 10.93
C ASN A 128 -5.64 -3.83 9.54
N ILE A 129 -4.52 -4.53 9.44
CA ILE A 129 -3.87 -4.85 8.16
C ILE A 129 -3.67 -6.36 8.13
N GLU A 130 -4.13 -7.00 7.07
CA GLU A 130 -4.02 -8.44 6.90
C GLU A 130 -3.55 -8.77 5.48
N PHE A 131 -2.76 -9.84 5.39
CA PHE A 131 -2.27 -10.34 4.10
C PHE A 131 -3.00 -11.62 3.73
N GLU A 132 -3.48 -11.67 2.50
CA GLU A 132 -4.05 -12.85 1.89
C GLU A 132 -3.00 -13.46 0.97
N ILE A 133 -2.42 -14.56 1.45
CA ILE A 133 -1.32 -15.26 0.78
C ILE A 133 -1.87 -16.41 -0.08
#